data_68a45a642ddfc76a8b857833efffd8c8
#
_entry.id   68a45a642ddfc76a8b857833efffd8c8
#
_cell.length_a   1.000
_cell.length_b   1.000
_cell.length_c   1.000
_cell.angle_alpha   90.00
_cell.angle_beta   90.00
_cell.angle_gamma   90.00
#
_symmetry.space_group_name_H-M   'P 1'
#
loop_
_entity.id
_entity.type
_entity.pdbx_description
1 polymer ?
#
loop_
_entity_poly.entity_id
_entity_poly.type
_entity_poly.pdbx_seq_one_letter_code
_entity_poly.pdbx_strand_id
1 'polypeptide(L)'
;MKKIGMIGCGGRIGPMVCGYLAESGYEIQGGQRREPDYSKYPSNFTWKHLDVNNDKELAQFCEGCDVVLNCSGPAYMLLEKVALAAADAGAVYVDVSDALAFNDEVRSRIEGKGRFYLASGFYPGFTGLMLNKAIQSFDSVNNITGYSGGAELYSLIGCLDIIMSGTSPYCLNGYYLKDGKPVKNSMGMDYCEHELFDGKVFLKHFLSNEMYSVVKRYPPEKIKELHWYDVSSDNVIGLMAMKYYQLHDKVSFDEMYAQMGEYLQKIEKKTEEDEWAILYVFADGISGGEEKTVSIKIDLSSTSDITAYSAASAALAALERDDPNGVYWANQILPDNIMDIYKKRCDEKGIPCGWLYEEEFAL
;
A
#
# COMPACT_ATOMS: atom_id res chain seq x y z
N MET A 1 -10.04 21.71 -17.63
CA MET A 1 -9.16 21.48 -16.44
C MET A 1 -9.27 20.00 -16.13
N LYS A 2 -8.17 19.31 -15.81
CA LYS A 2 -8.22 17.89 -15.43
C LYS A 2 -8.94 17.74 -14.09
N LYS A 3 -9.67 16.63 -13.94
CA LYS A 3 -10.50 16.33 -12.77
C LYS A 3 -10.13 14.99 -12.17
N ILE A 4 -9.86 14.99 -10.87
CA ILE A 4 -9.52 13.80 -10.10
C ILE A 4 -10.69 13.45 -9.19
N GLY A 5 -11.30 12.28 -9.43
CA GLY A 5 -12.28 11.68 -8.52
C GLY A 5 -11.56 10.90 -7.42
N MET A 6 -11.71 11.30 -6.16
CA MET A 6 -11.08 10.66 -5.01
C MET A 6 -12.14 9.95 -4.16
N ILE A 7 -12.20 8.63 -4.21
CA ILE A 7 -13.14 7.81 -3.44
C ILE A 7 -12.53 7.47 -2.08
N GLY A 8 -13.32 7.61 -1.02
CA GLY A 8 -12.84 7.43 0.36
C GLY A 8 -12.20 8.71 0.94
N CYS A 9 -12.61 9.88 0.45
CA CYS A 9 -12.03 11.17 0.84
C CYS A 9 -12.11 11.46 2.34
N GLY A 10 -13.08 10.93 3.08
CA GLY A 10 -13.21 11.12 4.52
C GLY A 10 -12.57 10.02 5.38
N GLY A 11 -11.83 9.09 4.78
CA GLY A 11 -11.03 8.11 5.48
C GLY A 11 -9.78 8.74 6.12
N ARG A 12 -9.01 7.92 6.86
CA ARG A 12 -7.80 8.40 7.57
C ARG A 12 -6.82 9.16 6.65
N ILE A 13 -6.54 8.66 5.45
CA ILE A 13 -5.60 9.28 4.50
C ILE A 13 -6.26 10.31 3.57
N GLY A 14 -7.59 10.31 3.47
CA GLY A 14 -8.32 11.09 2.46
C GLY A 14 -8.03 12.58 2.45
N PRO A 15 -8.12 13.29 3.59
CA PRO A 15 -7.79 14.72 3.66
C PRO A 15 -6.34 15.02 3.25
N MET A 16 -5.39 14.15 3.64
CA MET A 16 -3.97 14.27 3.27
C MET A 16 -3.77 14.09 1.77
N VAL A 17 -4.40 13.08 1.15
CA VAL A 17 -4.39 12.88 -0.31
C VAL A 17 -4.91 14.12 -1.03
N CYS A 18 -6.06 14.66 -0.60
CA CYS A 18 -6.62 15.88 -1.18
C CYS A 18 -5.66 17.06 -1.02
N GLY A 19 -4.96 17.17 0.11
CA GLY A 19 -3.93 18.19 0.34
C GLY A 19 -2.77 18.09 -0.66
N TYR A 20 -2.25 16.89 -0.91
CA TYR A 20 -1.19 16.67 -1.90
C TYR A 20 -1.66 16.91 -3.34
N LEU A 21 -2.87 16.49 -3.68
CA LEU A 21 -3.45 16.72 -5.01
C LEU A 21 -3.70 18.21 -5.28
N ALA A 22 -4.01 19.01 -4.26
CA ALA A 22 -4.29 20.42 -4.41
C ALA A 22 -3.15 21.21 -5.06
N GLU A 23 -1.91 20.79 -4.84
CA GLU A 23 -0.73 21.45 -5.41
C GLU A 23 -0.66 21.36 -6.93
N SER A 24 -1.39 20.42 -7.55
CA SER A 24 -1.50 20.28 -9.01
C SER A 24 -2.37 21.36 -9.66
N GLY A 25 -3.24 22.02 -8.89
CA GLY A 25 -4.24 22.95 -9.38
C GLY A 25 -5.42 22.28 -10.11
N TYR A 26 -5.51 20.95 -10.14
CA TYR A 26 -6.62 20.22 -10.76
C TYR A 26 -7.88 20.27 -9.87
N GLU A 27 -9.05 20.03 -10.46
CA GLU A 27 -10.30 19.87 -9.71
C GLU A 27 -10.28 18.53 -8.95
N ILE A 28 -10.60 18.56 -7.64
CA ILE A 28 -10.68 17.38 -6.80
C ILE A 28 -12.14 17.16 -6.42
N GLN A 29 -12.75 16.07 -6.91
CA GLN A 29 -14.07 15.62 -6.49
C GLN A 29 -13.93 14.48 -5.49
N GLY A 30 -14.26 14.73 -4.21
CA GLY A 30 -14.27 13.71 -3.18
C GLY A 30 -15.59 12.95 -3.12
N GLY A 31 -15.53 11.62 -3.02
CA GLY A 31 -16.68 10.72 -2.89
C GLY A 31 -16.71 9.99 -1.56
N GLN A 32 -17.83 10.10 -0.84
CA GLN A 32 -18.15 9.32 0.36
C GLN A 32 -19.60 9.51 0.77
N ARG A 33 -20.10 8.62 1.67
CA ARG A 33 -21.50 8.64 2.13
C ARG A 33 -21.86 9.86 3.01
N ARG A 34 -20.93 10.38 3.80
CA ARG A 34 -21.17 11.50 4.73
C ARG A 34 -20.46 12.73 4.21
N GLU A 35 -21.12 13.88 4.33
CA GLU A 35 -20.50 15.16 4.03
C GLU A 35 -19.29 15.39 4.94
N PRO A 36 -18.13 15.80 4.37
CA PRO A 36 -16.92 16.02 5.15
C PRO A 36 -16.92 17.36 5.88
N ASP A 37 -16.04 17.47 6.86
CA ASP A 37 -15.67 18.77 7.44
C ASP A 37 -14.72 19.49 6.46
N TYR A 38 -15.25 20.47 5.73
CA TYR A 38 -14.52 21.19 4.67
C TYR A 38 -13.27 21.92 5.17
N SER A 39 -13.14 22.19 6.47
CA SER A 39 -11.96 22.84 7.03
C SER A 39 -10.66 22.02 6.83
N LYS A 40 -10.80 20.74 6.52
CA LYS A 40 -9.70 19.80 6.30
C LYS A 40 -9.30 19.64 4.81
N TYR A 41 -10.00 20.36 3.92
CA TYR A 41 -9.83 20.19 2.48
C TYR A 41 -9.39 21.48 1.78
N PRO A 42 -8.68 21.37 0.66
CA PRO A 42 -8.25 22.53 -0.13
C PRO A 42 -9.44 23.22 -0.83
N SER A 43 -9.23 24.46 -1.27
CA SER A 43 -10.27 25.26 -1.91
C SER A 43 -10.77 24.74 -3.27
N ASN A 44 -9.96 23.90 -3.95
CA ASN A 44 -10.31 23.24 -5.22
C ASN A 44 -10.98 21.87 -5.01
N PHE A 45 -11.36 21.55 -3.78
CA PHE A 45 -12.09 20.32 -3.42
C PHE A 45 -13.61 20.56 -3.47
N THR A 46 -14.31 19.60 -4.04
CA THR A 46 -15.77 19.49 -4.00
C THR A 46 -16.17 18.12 -3.50
N TRP A 47 -17.26 18.05 -2.74
CA TRP A 47 -17.80 16.76 -2.28
C TRP A 47 -19.01 16.33 -3.10
N LYS A 48 -19.12 15.05 -3.35
CA LYS A 48 -20.30 14.39 -3.91
C LYS A 48 -20.67 13.18 -3.06
N HIS A 49 -21.96 13.07 -2.71
CA HIS A 49 -22.44 11.87 -2.04
C HIS A 49 -22.17 10.64 -2.89
N LEU A 50 -21.60 9.62 -2.27
CA LEU A 50 -21.27 8.37 -2.94
C LEU A 50 -21.40 7.19 -1.96
N ASP A 51 -22.29 6.27 -2.25
CA ASP A 51 -22.22 4.90 -1.77
C ASP A 51 -21.65 4.01 -2.89
N VAL A 52 -20.45 3.49 -2.70
CA VAL A 52 -19.77 2.63 -3.68
C VAL A 52 -20.55 1.34 -4.00
N ASN A 53 -21.49 0.94 -3.14
CA ASN A 53 -22.36 -0.19 -3.37
C ASN A 53 -23.54 0.14 -4.28
N ASN A 54 -23.82 1.42 -4.51
CA ASN A 54 -24.84 1.89 -5.44
C ASN A 54 -24.20 2.14 -6.82
N ASP A 55 -24.43 1.21 -7.76
CA ASP A 55 -23.83 1.24 -9.09
C ASP A 55 -24.14 2.53 -9.87
N LYS A 56 -25.33 3.09 -9.67
CA LYS A 56 -25.74 4.35 -10.32
C LYS A 56 -24.98 5.54 -9.77
N GLU A 57 -24.82 5.63 -8.46
CA GLU A 57 -24.05 6.70 -7.83
C GLU A 57 -22.58 6.59 -8.21
N LEU A 58 -22.03 5.37 -8.24
CA LEU A 58 -20.64 5.12 -8.62
C LEU A 58 -20.37 5.51 -10.06
N ALA A 59 -21.24 5.11 -11.03
CA ALA A 59 -21.12 5.53 -12.41
C ALA A 59 -21.19 7.06 -12.58
N GLN A 60 -22.17 7.71 -11.94
CA GLN A 60 -22.30 9.16 -11.93
C GLN A 60 -21.13 9.89 -11.27
N PHE A 61 -20.47 9.25 -10.29
CA PHE A 61 -19.28 9.83 -9.66
C PHE A 61 -18.09 9.80 -10.61
N CYS A 62 -17.88 8.70 -11.31
CA CYS A 62 -16.76 8.55 -12.25
C CYS A 62 -16.90 9.40 -13.52
N GLU A 63 -18.13 9.79 -13.86
CA GLU A 63 -18.41 10.57 -15.09
C GLU A 63 -17.66 11.92 -15.09
N GLY A 64 -16.89 12.14 -16.15
CA GLY A 64 -16.09 13.36 -16.35
C GLY A 64 -14.82 13.43 -15.49
N CYS A 65 -14.45 12.38 -14.76
CA CYS A 65 -13.14 12.27 -14.14
C CYS A 65 -12.09 11.83 -15.17
N ASP A 66 -10.90 12.44 -15.15
CA ASP A 66 -9.75 11.98 -15.92
C ASP A 66 -9.02 10.82 -15.18
N VAL A 67 -8.99 10.89 -13.83
CA VAL A 67 -8.51 9.83 -12.95
C VAL A 67 -9.52 9.57 -11.84
N VAL A 68 -9.70 8.30 -11.49
CA VAL A 68 -10.37 7.87 -10.26
C VAL A 68 -9.36 7.23 -9.33
N LEU A 69 -9.05 7.91 -8.23
CA LEU A 69 -8.19 7.39 -7.15
C LEU A 69 -9.06 6.75 -6.07
N ASN A 70 -8.87 5.45 -5.85
CA ASN A 70 -9.59 4.70 -4.84
C ASN A 70 -8.75 4.57 -3.56
N CYS A 71 -9.23 5.19 -2.48
CA CYS A 71 -8.74 5.02 -1.11
C CYS A 71 -9.83 4.46 -0.19
N SER A 72 -10.87 3.86 -0.75
CA SER A 72 -11.94 3.22 0.00
C SER A 72 -11.69 1.73 0.18
N GLY A 73 -12.28 1.15 1.22
CA GLY A 73 -12.14 -0.27 1.52
C GLY A 73 -13.39 -0.82 2.22
N PRO A 74 -13.34 -2.10 2.58
CA PRO A 74 -12.24 -3.05 2.37
C PRO A 74 -12.04 -3.36 0.89
N ALA A 75 -10.79 -3.19 0.40
CA ALA A 75 -10.46 -3.34 -1.02
C ALA A 75 -10.79 -4.74 -1.55
N TYR A 76 -10.57 -5.77 -0.72
CA TYR A 76 -10.87 -7.16 -1.02
C TYR A 76 -12.37 -7.53 -1.07
N MET A 77 -13.24 -6.60 -0.68
CA MET A 77 -14.69 -6.73 -0.86
C MET A 77 -15.20 -5.93 -2.05
N LEU A 78 -14.54 -4.82 -2.36
CA LEU A 78 -14.89 -3.98 -3.51
C LEU A 78 -14.40 -4.60 -4.83
N LEU A 79 -13.21 -5.21 -4.81
CA LEU A 79 -12.56 -5.83 -5.97
C LEU A 79 -12.63 -4.91 -7.20
N GLU A 80 -13.02 -5.44 -8.36
CA GLU A 80 -13.06 -4.71 -9.63
C GLU A 80 -14.18 -3.67 -9.77
N LYS A 81 -15.08 -3.57 -8.82
CA LYS A 81 -16.28 -2.73 -8.95
C LYS A 81 -15.98 -1.27 -9.28
N VAL A 82 -15.10 -0.66 -8.50
CA VAL A 82 -14.71 0.75 -8.71
C VAL A 82 -13.86 0.91 -9.98
N ALA A 83 -12.96 -0.03 -10.21
CA ALA A 83 -12.08 -0.03 -11.39
C ALA A 83 -12.88 -0.10 -12.70
N LEU A 84 -13.89 -0.98 -12.76
CA LEU A 84 -14.75 -1.09 -13.94
C LEU A 84 -15.57 0.18 -14.16
N ALA A 85 -16.15 0.76 -13.11
CA ALA A 85 -16.91 1.99 -13.22
C ALA A 85 -16.04 3.17 -13.72
N ALA A 86 -14.78 3.24 -13.27
CA ALA A 86 -13.81 4.21 -13.77
C ALA A 86 -13.48 3.98 -15.25
N ALA A 87 -13.22 2.73 -15.64
CA ALA A 87 -12.93 2.37 -17.03
C ALA A 87 -14.11 2.65 -17.98
N ASP A 88 -15.34 2.32 -17.56
CA ASP A 88 -16.57 2.59 -18.32
C ASP A 88 -16.81 4.10 -18.53
N ALA A 89 -16.35 4.93 -17.59
CA ALA A 89 -16.35 6.39 -17.72
C ALA A 89 -15.17 6.96 -18.53
N GLY A 90 -14.24 6.09 -18.98
CA GLY A 90 -13.03 6.49 -19.70
C GLY A 90 -11.92 7.08 -18.80
N ALA A 91 -12.07 6.98 -17.48
CA ALA A 91 -11.08 7.46 -16.52
C ALA A 91 -9.94 6.44 -16.29
N VAL A 92 -8.76 6.95 -16.00
CA VAL A 92 -7.66 6.13 -15.48
C VAL A 92 -7.98 5.74 -14.02
N TYR A 93 -7.72 4.50 -13.63
CA TYR A 93 -7.92 4.04 -12.27
C TYR A 93 -6.61 3.90 -11.51
N VAL A 94 -6.58 4.41 -10.29
CA VAL A 94 -5.45 4.28 -9.35
C VAL A 94 -5.97 3.75 -8.03
N ASP A 95 -5.29 2.75 -7.44
CA ASP A 95 -5.69 2.13 -6.18
C ASP A 95 -4.51 2.07 -5.20
N VAL A 96 -4.78 2.40 -3.95
CA VAL A 96 -3.77 2.24 -2.88
C VAL A 96 -3.48 0.78 -2.56
N SER A 97 -4.42 -0.11 -2.86
CA SER A 97 -4.30 -1.56 -2.66
C SER A 97 -3.81 -2.29 -3.91
N ASP A 98 -3.48 -3.56 -3.73
CA ASP A 98 -3.17 -4.49 -4.82
C ASP A 98 -4.27 -5.56 -5.02
N ALA A 99 -5.45 -5.37 -4.43
CA ALA A 99 -6.54 -6.35 -4.41
C ALA A 99 -6.95 -6.87 -5.79
N LEU A 100 -6.86 -6.05 -6.84
CA LEU A 100 -7.20 -6.44 -8.21
C LEU A 100 -6.16 -7.36 -8.87
N ALA A 101 -4.96 -7.44 -8.31
CA ALA A 101 -3.88 -8.24 -8.89
C ALA A 101 -3.92 -9.72 -8.51
N PHE A 102 -4.74 -10.07 -7.50
CA PHE A 102 -4.68 -11.37 -6.86
C PHE A 102 -5.18 -12.54 -7.60
N ASN A 103 -6.24 -12.36 -8.33
CA ASN A 103 -7.08 -13.43 -8.81
C ASN A 103 -7.12 -13.35 -10.33
N ASP A 104 -6.70 -14.42 -11.01
CA ASP A 104 -6.74 -14.48 -12.47
C ASP A 104 -8.16 -14.23 -13.00
N GLU A 105 -9.18 -14.59 -12.25
CA GLU A 105 -10.57 -14.31 -12.61
C GLU A 105 -10.87 -12.80 -12.54
N VAL A 106 -10.46 -12.10 -11.47
CA VAL A 106 -10.60 -10.64 -11.34
C VAL A 106 -9.81 -9.94 -12.44
N ARG A 107 -8.56 -10.35 -12.64
CA ARG A 107 -7.71 -9.81 -13.72
C ARG A 107 -8.34 -9.98 -15.08
N SER A 108 -8.89 -11.14 -15.40
CA SER A 108 -9.55 -11.39 -16.69
C SER A 108 -10.78 -10.50 -16.91
N ARG A 109 -11.46 -10.09 -15.84
CA ARG A 109 -12.60 -9.18 -15.92
C ARG A 109 -12.22 -7.72 -16.21
N ILE A 110 -11.01 -7.29 -15.84
CA ILE A 110 -10.52 -5.92 -16.06
C ILE A 110 -9.55 -5.79 -17.24
N GLU A 111 -8.93 -6.89 -17.67
CA GLU A 111 -7.93 -6.89 -18.74
C GLU A 111 -8.46 -6.24 -20.02
N GLY A 112 -7.69 -5.30 -20.56
CA GLY A 112 -8.02 -4.57 -21.79
C GLY A 112 -9.13 -3.52 -21.68
N LYS A 113 -9.81 -3.39 -20.51
CA LYS A 113 -10.93 -2.45 -20.35
C LYS A 113 -10.51 -1.02 -20.01
N GLY A 114 -9.36 -0.83 -19.42
CA GLY A 114 -8.85 0.46 -19.01
C GLY A 114 -7.41 0.40 -18.56
N ARG A 115 -6.91 1.51 -18.02
CA ARG A 115 -5.58 1.64 -17.40
C ARG A 115 -5.74 1.61 -15.89
N PHE A 116 -5.15 0.61 -15.26
CA PHE A 116 -5.27 0.36 -13.82
C PHE A 116 -3.89 0.37 -13.18
N TYR A 117 -3.62 1.31 -12.28
CA TYR A 117 -2.38 1.42 -11.52
C TYR A 117 -2.66 1.05 -10.06
N LEU A 118 -2.06 -0.05 -9.60
CA LEU A 118 -2.32 -0.66 -8.31
C LEU A 118 -1.15 -0.46 -7.35
N ALA A 119 -1.38 -0.69 -6.05
CA ALA A 119 -0.36 -0.61 -5.02
C ALA A 119 0.28 0.78 -4.95
N SER A 120 -0.53 1.83 -4.85
CA SER A 120 -0.04 3.20 -4.77
C SER A 120 0.12 3.72 -3.33
N GLY A 121 0.24 2.81 -2.34
CA GLY A 121 0.42 3.15 -0.94
C GLY A 121 1.88 3.06 -0.46
N PHE A 122 2.03 2.90 0.86
CA PHE A 122 3.31 2.60 1.48
C PHE A 122 3.57 1.09 1.43
N TYR A 123 2.61 0.29 1.88
CA TYR A 123 2.62 -1.17 1.91
C TYR A 123 1.21 -1.69 1.55
N PRO A 124 0.99 -2.07 0.27
CA PRO A 124 1.91 -2.13 -0.89
C PRO A 124 2.16 -0.75 -1.53
N GLY A 125 3.28 -0.63 -2.26
CA GLY A 125 3.69 0.54 -3.05
C GLY A 125 5.17 0.86 -2.89
N PHE A 126 5.55 1.56 -1.82
CA PHE A 126 6.95 1.82 -1.51
C PHE A 126 7.76 0.55 -1.25
N THR A 127 7.13 -0.50 -0.71
CA THR A 127 7.77 -1.82 -0.56
C THR A 127 8.31 -2.36 -1.87
N GLY A 128 7.52 -2.36 -2.92
CA GLY A 128 7.96 -2.80 -4.24
C GLY A 128 8.97 -1.84 -4.89
N LEU A 129 8.82 -0.53 -4.66
CA LEU A 129 9.75 0.47 -5.18
C LEU A 129 11.15 0.29 -4.56
N MET A 130 11.25 0.15 -3.23
CA MET A 130 12.52 -0.02 -2.53
C MET A 130 13.15 -1.38 -2.80
N LEU A 131 12.34 -2.44 -2.91
CA LEU A 131 12.81 -3.75 -3.35
C LEU A 131 13.42 -3.68 -4.75
N ASN A 132 12.74 -3.03 -5.69
CA ASN A 132 13.24 -2.86 -7.05
C ASN A 132 14.55 -2.07 -7.08
N LYS A 133 14.64 -0.97 -6.30
CA LYS A 133 15.85 -0.16 -6.16
C LYS A 133 17.02 -0.98 -5.63
N ALA A 134 16.80 -1.80 -4.60
CA ALA A 134 17.81 -2.70 -4.07
C ALA A 134 18.30 -3.71 -5.12
N ILE A 135 17.40 -4.38 -5.85
CA ILE A 135 17.76 -5.37 -6.87
C ILE A 135 18.57 -4.75 -8.02
N GLN A 136 18.21 -3.53 -8.43
CA GLN A 136 18.89 -2.82 -9.53
C GLN A 136 20.34 -2.45 -9.21
N SER A 137 20.71 -2.39 -7.95
CA SER A 137 22.06 -2.03 -7.50
C SER A 137 23.10 -3.13 -7.73
N PHE A 138 22.70 -4.31 -8.18
CA PHE A 138 23.58 -5.49 -8.34
C PHE A 138 23.49 -6.12 -9.72
N ASP A 139 24.51 -6.82 -10.13
CA ASP A 139 24.50 -7.76 -11.26
C ASP A 139 23.81 -9.07 -10.82
N SER A 140 24.11 -9.55 -9.62
CA SER A 140 23.44 -10.68 -8.98
C SER A 140 23.32 -10.45 -7.48
N VAL A 141 22.15 -10.79 -6.91
CA VAL A 141 21.85 -10.63 -5.49
C VAL A 141 22.00 -11.96 -4.77
N ASN A 142 22.79 -12.02 -3.70
CA ASN A 142 22.89 -13.19 -2.85
C ASN A 142 21.72 -13.26 -1.88
N ASN A 143 21.49 -12.17 -1.13
CA ASN A 143 20.42 -12.11 -0.17
C ASN A 143 19.78 -10.71 -0.13
N ILE A 144 18.47 -10.68 0.08
CA ILE A 144 17.72 -9.49 0.46
C ILE A 144 16.97 -9.80 1.74
N THR A 145 17.12 -8.95 2.76
CA THR A 145 16.29 -8.97 3.95
C THR A 145 15.53 -7.65 4.05
N GLY A 146 14.21 -7.72 4.03
CA GLY A 146 13.32 -6.57 4.14
C GLY A 146 12.47 -6.63 5.40
N TYR A 147 12.16 -5.46 5.95
CA TYR A 147 11.26 -5.26 7.08
C TYR A 147 10.29 -4.12 6.74
N SER A 148 9.00 -4.33 6.94
CA SER A 148 7.99 -3.28 6.80
C SER A 148 6.89 -3.45 7.84
N GLY A 149 6.38 -2.34 8.36
CA GLY A 149 5.36 -2.33 9.40
C GLY A 149 5.65 -1.37 10.52
N GLY A 150 5.17 -1.66 11.72
CA GLY A 150 5.34 -0.81 12.89
C GLY A 150 4.23 -0.93 13.91
N ALA A 151 3.89 0.20 14.53
CA ALA A 151 2.72 0.38 15.38
C ALA A 151 1.85 1.50 14.79
N GLU A 152 0.64 1.17 14.44
CA GLU A 152 -0.31 2.11 13.83
C GLU A 152 -1.61 2.16 14.62
N LEU A 153 -2.28 3.30 14.60
CA LEU A 153 -3.68 3.39 14.99
C LEU A 153 -4.56 2.85 13.88
N TYR A 154 -5.12 1.69 14.10
CA TYR A 154 -5.89 1.01 13.06
C TYR A 154 -7.31 1.59 12.92
N SER A 155 -7.72 1.90 11.69
CA SER A 155 -9.14 1.99 11.36
C SER A 155 -9.72 0.59 11.23
N LEU A 156 -11.04 0.43 11.48
CA LEU A 156 -11.70 -0.85 11.30
C LEU A 156 -11.57 -1.38 9.86
N ILE A 157 -11.66 -0.50 8.87
CA ILE A 157 -11.46 -0.85 7.45
C ILE A 157 -10.03 -1.33 7.22
N GLY A 158 -9.02 -0.62 7.77
CA GLY A 158 -7.63 -1.04 7.68
C GLY A 158 -7.37 -2.41 8.31
N CYS A 159 -7.97 -2.70 9.48
CA CYS A 159 -7.91 -4.04 10.09
C CYS A 159 -8.48 -5.11 9.14
N LEU A 160 -9.64 -4.86 8.54
CA LEU A 160 -10.26 -5.81 7.62
C LEU A 160 -9.39 -6.02 6.37
N ASP A 161 -8.84 -4.97 5.80
CA ASP A 161 -7.94 -5.07 4.65
C ASP A 161 -6.68 -5.90 4.98
N ILE A 162 -6.03 -5.65 6.12
CA ILE A 162 -4.86 -6.42 6.55
C ILE A 162 -5.22 -7.89 6.80
N ILE A 163 -6.36 -8.18 7.44
CA ILE A 163 -6.79 -9.56 7.70
C ILE A 163 -7.08 -10.28 6.37
N MET A 164 -7.79 -9.63 5.47
CA MET A 164 -8.17 -10.23 4.18
C MET A 164 -6.96 -10.38 3.26
N SER A 165 -6.04 -9.42 3.23
CA SER A 165 -4.77 -9.53 2.48
C SER A 165 -3.90 -10.69 2.96
N GLY A 166 -3.94 -10.98 4.25
CA GLY A 166 -3.18 -12.07 4.86
C GLY A 166 -3.71 -13.46 4.58
N THR A 167 -4.85 -13.61 3.90
CA THR A 167 -5.47 -14.91 3.58
C THR A 167 -5.16 -15.34 2.14
N SER A 168 -4.86 -16.64 1.95
CA SER A 168 -4.75 -17.19 0.60
C SER A 168 -6.09 -17.10 -0.13
N PRO A 169 -6.13 -16.71 -1.43
CA PRO A 169 -5.03 -16.58 -2.39
C PRO A 169 -4.38 -15.18 -2.43
N TYR A 170 -4.63 -14.33 -1.49
CA TYR A 170 -4.36 -12.89 -1.54
C TYR A 170 -2.90 -12.49 -1.28
N CYS A 171 -2.10 -13.34 -0.64
CA CYS A 171 -0.65 -13.12 -0.48
C CYS A 171 0.08 -14.43 -0.20
N LEU A 172 1.40 -14.39 -0.31
CA LEU A 172 2.28 -15.47 0.12
C LEU A 172 2.65 -15.27 1.61
N ASN A 173 1.63 -15.38 2.47
CA ASN A 173 1.79 -15.24 3.91
C ASN A 173 2.59 -16.40 4.50
N GLY A 174 3.70 -16.09 5.19
CA GLY A 174 4.63 -17.08 5.69
C GLY A 174 5.59 -17.65 4.65
N TYR A 175 5.75 -16.97 3.49
CA TYR A 175 6.68 -17.37 2.45
C TYR A 175 7.86 -16.41 2.34
N TYR A 176 9.00 -16.94 1.93
CA TYR A 176 10.18 -16.23 1.44
C TYR A 176 10.54 -16.75 0.05
N LEU A 177 11.46 -16.12 -0.66
CA LEU A 177 11.94 -16.61 -1.95
C LEU A 177 13.32 -17.24 -1.81
N LYS A 178 13.49 -18.38 -2.51
CA LYS A 178 14.77 -19.04 -2.70
C LYS A 178 14.88 -19.52 -4.13
N ASP A 179 15.95 -19.12 -4.81
CA ASP A 179 16.20 -19.44 -6.22
C ASP A 179 14.97 -19.11 -7.10
N GLY A 180 14.38 -17.93 -6.91
CA GLY A 180 13.22 -17.43 -7.66
C GLY A 180 11.90 -18.12 -7.32
N LYS A 181 11.85 -19.03 -6.33
CA LYS A 181 10.64 -19.79 -5.97
C LYS A 181 10.15 -19.47 -4.56
N PRO A 182 8.83 -19.32 -4.36
CA PRO A 182 8.28 -19.19 -3.02
C PRO A 182 8.49 -20.46 -2.20
N VAL A 183 9.03 -20.31 -1.00
CA VAL A 183 9.25 -21.39 -0.02
C VAL A 183 8.50 -21.02 1.26
N LYS A 184 7.69 -21.95 1.75
CA LYS A 184 6.91 -21.73 2.97
C LYS A 184 7.81 -21.83 4.19
N ASN A 185 7.82 -20.82 5.04
CA ASN A 185 8.41 -20.88 6.36
C ASN A 185 7.46 -21.63 7.32
N SER A 186 7.93 -22.73 7.89
CA SER A 186 7.15 -23.54 8.84
C SER A 186 7.17 -22.98 10.28
N MET A 187 8.05 -22.03 10.57
CA MET A 187 8.23 -21.51 11.94
C MET A 187 7.16 -20.50 12.39
N GLY A 188 6.34 -19.99 11.43
CA GLY A 188 5.25 -19.10 11.77
C GLY A 188 5.70 -17.65 12.02
N MET A 189 5.30 -17.09 13.17
CA MET A 189 5.60 -15.73 13.60
C MET A 189 6.48 -15.78 14.85
N ASP A 190 7.56 -15.01 14.83
CA ASP A 190 8.45 -14.86 15.98
C ASP A 190 8.07 -13.63 16.81
N TYR A 191 8.16 -13.72 18.14
CA TYR A 191 8.06 -12.58 19.05
C TYR A 191 9.37 -12.45 19.81
N CYS A 192 10.23 -11.54 19.38
CA CYS A 192 11.62 -11.46 19.85
C CYS A 192 12.09 -10.01 19.99
N GLU A 193 13.16 -9.83 20.75
CA GLU A 193 13.98 -8.62 20.68
C GLU A 193 14.82 -8.68 19.39
N HIS A 194 14.91 -7.57 18.71
CA HIS A 194 15.68 -7.45 17.48
C HIS A 194 16.45 -6.14 17.47
N GLU A 195 17.71 -6.16 17.03
CA GLU A 195 18.63 -5.02 17.11
C GLU A 195 18.18 -3.76 16.36
N LEU A 196 17.28 -3.90 15.39
CA LEU A 196 16.75 -2.78 14.60
C LEU A 196 15.56 -2.07 15.25
N PHE A 197 14.99 -2.62 16.35
CA PHE A 197 13.75 -2.12 16.92
C PHE A 197 13.86 -1.95 18.43
N ASP A 198 13.19 -0.94 18.96
CA ASP A 198 13.07 -0.74 20.39
C ASP A 198 12.06 -1.75 20.96
N GLY A 199 12.56 -2.61 21.87
CA GLY A 199 11.75 -3.63 22.54
C GLY A 199 11.46 -4.85 21.66
N LYS A 200 10.42 -5.60 22.05
CA LYS A 200 10.02 -6.82 21.34
C LYS A 200 9.05 -6.53 20.22
N VAL A 201 9.26 -7.19 19.11
CA VAL A 201 8.41 -7.11 17.93
C VAL A 201 7.95 -8.50 17.47
N PHE A 202 6.80 -8.54 16.82
CA PHE A 202 6.38 -9.69 16.04
C PHE A 202 6.99 -9.58 14.64
N LEU A 203 7.64 -10.66 14.19
CA LEU A 203 8.21 -10.80 12.86
C LEU A 203 7.55 -11.98 12.16
N LYS A 204 7.01 -11.73 10.99
CA LYS A 204 6.33 -12.74 10.19
C LYS A 204 6.75 -12.63 8.74
N HIS A 205 7.19 -13.73 8.13
CA HIS A 205 7.44 -13.74 6.70
C HIS A 205 6.19 -13.38 5.92
N PHE A 206 6.33 -12.41 5.04
CA PHE A 206 5.25 -11.91 4.21
C PHE A 206 5.79 -11.50 2.83
N LEU A 207 5.24 -12.08 1.78
CA LEU A 207 5.56 -11.71 0.42
C LEU A 207 4.29 -11.23 -0.27
N SER A 208 4.18 -9.92 -0.52
CA SER A 208 3.02 -9.36 -1.22
C SER A 208 3.04 -9.72 -2.71
N ASN A 209 1.88 -9.63 -3.36
CA ASN A 209 1.82 -9.82 -4.81
C ASN A 209 2.62 -8.75 -5.55
N GLU A 210 2.64 -7.52 -5.04
CA GLU A 210 3.47 -6.45 -5.57
C GLU A 210 4.95 -6.85 -5.55
N MET A 211 5.50 -7.23 -4.40
CA MET A 211 6.90 -7.65 -4.27
C MET A 211 7.23 -8.85 -5.17
N TYR A 212 6.33 -9.83 -5.22
CA TYR A 212 6.50 -10.97 -6.10
C TYR A 212 6.46 -10.58 -7.59
N SER A 213 5.64 -9.60 -7.95
CA SER A 213 5.62 -9.03 -9.31
C SER A 213 6.93 -8.31 -9.67
N VAL A 214 7.55 -7.63 -8.70
CA VAL A 214 8.88 -7.01 -8.88
C VAL A 214 9.92 -8.08 -9.18
N VAL A 215 9.98 -9.13 -8.36
CA VAL A 215 10.94 -10.23 -8.55
C VAL A 215 10.78 -10.91 -9.92
N LYS A 216 9.54 -11.13 -10.36
CA LYS A 216 9.23 -11.76 -11.66
C LYS A 216 9.70 -10.96 -12.89
N ARG A 217 10.06 -9.70 -12.73
CA ARG A 217 10.64 -8.89 -13.82
C ARG A 217 12.10 -9.22 -14.09
N TYR A 218 12.74 -9.98 -13.20
CA TYR A 218 14.15 -10.37 -13.30
C TYR A 218 14.29 -11.85 -13.62
N PRO A 219 15.41 -12.27 -14.27
CA PRO A 219 15.73 -13.67 -14.42
C PRO A 219 15.77 -14.40 -13.07
N PRO A 220 15.35 -15.67 -12.98
CA PRO A 220 15.31 -16.40 -11.71
C PRO A 220 16.65 -16.48 -10.97
N GLU A 221 17.76 -16.48 -11.70
CA GLU A 221 19.14 -16.50 -11.19
C GLU A 221 19.60 -15.14 -10.62
N LYS A 222 18.86 -14.07 -10.86
CA LYS A 222 19.21 -12.71 -10.38
C LYS A 222 19.20 -12.61 -8.86
N ILE A 223 18.29 -13.32 -8.19
CA ILE A 223 18.08 -13.24 -6.76
C ILE A 223 18.11 -14.66 -6.18
N LYS A 224 19.09 -14.96 -5.31
CA LYS A 224 19.18 -16.28 -4.66
C LYS A 224 18.19 -16.41 -3.52
N GLU A 225 18.18 -15.44 -2.59
CA GLU A 225 17.27 -15.46 -1.44
C GLU A 225 16.65 -14.06 -1.21
N LEU A 226 15.38 -14.03 -0.83
CA LEU A 226 14.68 -12.83 -0.38
C LEU A 226 13.78 -13.19 0.79
N HIS A 227 14.09 -12.60 1.95
CA HIS A 227 13.30 -12.68 3.16
C HIS A 227 12.66 -11.32 3.41
N TRP A 228 11.34 -11.29 3.54
CA TRP A 228 10.64 -10.06 3.91
C TRP A 228 9.77 -10.33 5.13
N TYR A 229 9.84 -9.41 6.08
CA TYR A 229 9.11 -9.53 7.34
C TYR A 229 8.11 -8.40 7.49
N ASP A 230 6.88 -8.78 7.81
CA ASP A 230 5.89 -7.89 8.41
C ASP A 230 6.26 -7.71 9.88
N VAL A 231 6.31 -6.45 10.34
CA VAL A 231 6.77 -6.06 11.68
C VAL A 231 5.62 -5.42 12.43
N SER A 232 5.36 -5.87 13.65
CA SER A 232 4.39 -5.22 14.55
C SER A 232 4.90 -5.24 15.99
N SER A 233 4.70 -4.15 16.72
CA SER A 233 5.00 -4.10 18.16
C SER A 233 3.86 -4.59 19.04
N ASP A 234 2.68 -4.84 18.48
CA ASP A 234 1.49 -5.27 19.20
C ASP A 234 0.75 -6.40 18.48
N ASN A 235 -0.25 -6.96 19.12
CA ASN A 235 -1.06 -8.05 18.59
C ASN A 235 -2.50 -7.64 18.22
N VAL A 236 -2.75 -6.36 17.98
CA VAL A 236 -4.10 -5.85 17.65
C VAL A 236 -4.66 -6.55 16.42
N ILE A 237 -3.88 -6.65 15.34
CA ILE A 237 -4.33 -7.33 14.12
C ILE A 237 -4.59 -8.82 14.37
N GLY A 238 -3.77 -9.51 15.16
CA GLY A 238 -3.99 -10.90 15.52
C GLY A 238 -5.30 -11.11 16.30
N LEU A 239 -5.59 -10.24 17.27
CA LEU A 239 -6.83 -10.27 18.03
C LEU A 239 -8.05 -9.95 17.15
N MET A 240 -7.92 -8.96 16.26
CA MET A 240 -8.97 -8.62 15.28
C MET A 240 -9.22 -9.77 14.30
N ALA A 241 -8.17 -10.46 13.85
CA ALA A 241 -8.31 -11.65 12.99
C ALA A 241 -9.06 -12.77 13.71
N MET A 242 -8.74 -13.04 14.96
CA MET A 242 -9.49 -14.03 15.77
C MET A 242 -10.98 -13.64 15.87
N LYS A 243 -11.29 -12.36 16.09
CA LYS A 243 -12.67 -11.88 16.15
C LYS A 243 -13.37 -11.99 14.79
N TYR A 244 -12.67 -11.65 13.71
CA TYR A 244 -13.18 -11.80 12.34
C TYR A 244 -13.59 -13.25 12.06
N TYR A 245 -12.70 -14.23 12.29
CA TYR A 245 -13.02 -15.65 12.05
C TYR A 245 -14.09 -16.23 12.98
N GLN A 246 -14.33 -15.60 14.14
CA GLN A 246 -15.46 -15.97 14.98
C GLN A 246 -16.81 -15.57 14.38
N LEU A 247 -16.85 -14.46 13.63
CA LEU A 247 -18.07 -13.86 13.09
C LEU A 247 -18.29 -14.17 11.61
N HIS A 248 -17.20 -14.30 10.84
CA HIS A 248 -17.21 -14.53 9.40
C HIS A 248 -18.13 -15.72 9.05
N ASP A 249 -19.01 -15.52 8.06
CA ASP A 249 -20.01 -16.49 7.60
C ASP A 249 -21.10 -16.89 8.62
N LYS A 250 -21.13 -16.27 9.81
CA LYS A 250 -22.12 -16.59 10.85
C LYS A 250 -23.13 -15.49 11.08
N VAL A 251 -22.77 -14.26 10.77
CA VAL A 251 -23.62 -13.06 10.92
C VAL A 251 -23.57 -12.23 9.65
N SER A 252 -24.47 -11.26 9.51
CA SER A 252 -24.41 -10.31 8.39
C SER A 252 -23.12 -9.46 8.45
N PHE A 253 -22.73 -8.91 7.30
CA PHE A 253 -21.58 -8.02 7.26
C PHE A 253 -21.73 -6.80 8.18
N ASP A 254 -22.91 -6.18 8.21
CA ASP A 254 -23.19 -5.02 9.05
C ASP A 254 -23.06 -5.35 10.54
N GLU A 255 -23.56 -6.52 10.95
CA GLU A 255 -23.43 -7.00 12.32
C GLU A 255 -21.98 -7.34 12.66
N MET A 256 -21.26 -8.01 11.78
CA MET A 256 -19.83 -8.28 11.93
C MET A 256 -19.04 -6.96 12.06
N TYR A 257 -19.31 -6.01 11.18
CA TYR A 257 -18.66 -4.70 11.18
C TYR A 257 -18.88 -3.94 12.50
N ALA A 258 -20.11 -3.93 13.01
CA ALA A 258 -20.44 -3.29 14.29
C ALA A 258 -19.71 -3.97 15.46
N GLN A 259 -19.77 -5.30 15.56
CA GLN A 259 -19.12 -6.05 16.64
C GLN A 259 -17.58 -5.93 16.59
N MET A 260 -16.99 -5.92 15.41
CA MET A 260 -15.55 -5.72 15.24
C MET A 260 -15.14 -4.29 15.62
N GLY A 261 -15.94 -3.28 15.29
CA GLY A 261 -15.70 -1.90 15.68
C GLY A 261 -15.69 -1.71 17.19
N GLU A 262 -16.68 -2.28 17.89
CA GLU A 262 -16.73 -2.27 19.35
C GLU A 262 -15.51 -3.00 19.98
N TYR A 263 -15.11 -4.12 19.35
CA TYR A 263 -13.97 -4.89 19.84
C TYR A 263 -12.65 -4.13 19.64
N LEU A 264 -12.44 -3.51 18.48
CA LEU A 264 -11.26 -2.66 18.21
C LEU A 264 -11.14 -1.55 19.25
N GLN A 265 -12.21 -0.82 19.56
CA GLN A 265 -12.22 0.23 20.58
C GLN A 265 -11.82 -0.28 22.00
N LYS A 266 -12.08 -1.56 22.29
CA LYS A 266 -11.70 -2.16 23.59
C LYS A 266 -10.23 -2.55 23.65
N ILE A 267 -9.64 -3.02 22.54
CA ILE A 267 -8.29 -3.55 22.52
C ILE A 267 -7.23 -2.53 22.09
N GLU A 268 -7.60 -1.54 21.26
CA GLU A 268 -6.68 -0.47 20.87
C GLU A 268 -6.46 0.48 22.04
N LYS A 269 -5.21 0.61 22.44
CA LYS A 269 -4.79 1.44 23.57
C LYS A 269 -3.77 2.50 23.19
N LYS A 270 -3.24 2.43 21.98
CA LYS A 270 -2.26 3.40 21.48
C LYS A 270 -2.90 4.77 21.23
N THR A 271 -2.07 5.77 21.24
CA THR A 271 -2.35 7.14 20.78
C THR A 271 -1.52 7.44 19.53
N GLU A 272 -1.71 8.60 18.93
CA GLU A 272 -0.89 9.03 17.77
C GLU A 272 0.60 9.15 18.13
N GLU A 273 0.93 9.41 19.40
CA GLU A 273 2.31 9.50 19.88
C GLU A 273 3.01 8.13 19.94
N ASP A 274 2.24 7.05 20.00
CA ASP A 274 2.75 5.68 20.03
C ASP A 274 2.97 5.10 18.62
N GLU A 275 2.58 5.84 17.58
CA GLU A 275 2.72 5.38 16.20
C GLU A 275 4.18 5.46 15.72
N TRP A 276 4.62 4.44 15.04
CA TRP A 276 5.87 4.41 14.28
C TRP A 276 5.75 3.44 13.10
N ALA A 277 6.49 3.71 12.04
CA ALA A 277 6.53 2.84 10.89
C ALA A 277 7.93 2.80 10.29
N ILE A 278 8.28 1.65 9.74
CA ILE A 278 9.56 1.43 9.07
C ILE A 278 9.37 0.76 7.72
N LEU A 279 10.34 0.98 6.85
CA LEU A 279 10.66 0.12 5.72
C LEU A 279 12.18 0.04 5.62
N TYR A 280 12.76 -1.13 5.95
CA TYR A 280 14.19 -1.38 5.85
C TYR A 280 14.47 -2.48 4.85
N VAL A 281 15.45 -2.26 3.98
CA VAL A 281 15.93 -3.27 3.04
C VAL A 281 17.45 -3.33 3.13
N PHE A 282 17.96 -4.53 3.36
CA PHE A 282 19.37 -4.84 3.36
C PHE A 282 19.62 -5.88 2.28
N ALA A 283 20.57 -5.63 1.41
CA ALA A 283 20.90 -6.55 0.34
C ALA A 283 22.41 -6.70 0.18
N ASP A 284 22.84 -7.90 -0.17
CA ASP A 284 24.22 -8.20 -0.55
C ASP A 284 24.27 -8.96 -1.89
N GLY A 285 25.33 -8.75 -2.61
CA GLY A 285 25.49 -9.37 -3.93
C GLY A 285 26.75 -8.90 -4.64
N ILE A 286 26.77 -9.09 -5.96
CA ILE A 286 27.88 -8.74 -6.83
C ILE A 286 27.46 -7.59 -7.75
N SER A 287 28.35 -6.59 -7.88
CA SER A 287 28.20 -5.46 -8.80
C SER A 287 29.56 -5.16 -9.43
N GLY A 288 29.66 -5.20 -10.77
CA GLY A 288 30.92 -4.99 -11.48
C GLY A 288 32.01 -6.03 -11.17
N GLY A 289 31.63 -7.22 -10.67
CA GLY A 289 32.53 -8.30 -10.26
C GLY A 289 33.01 -8.19 -8.80
N GLU A 290 32.61 -7.16 -8.05
CA GLU A 290 32.96 -6.93 -6.64
C GLU A 290 31.78 -7.21 -5.72
N GLU A 291 32.07 -7.62 -4.48
CA GLU A 291 31.04 -7.75 -3.45
C GLU A 291 30.55 -6.36 -3.03
N LYS A 292 29.25 -6.23 -2.90
CA LYS A 292 28.56 -4.98 -2.56
C LYS A 292 27.43 -5.24 -1.57
N THR A 293 27.19 -4.28 -0.71
CA THR A 293 26.00 -4.21 0.14
C THR A 293 25.19 -2.95 -0.15
N VAL A 294 23.89 -3.02 0.05
CA VAL A 294 22.96 -1.89 -0.04
C VAL A 294 22.06 -1.88 1.19
N SER A 295 21.95 -0.70 1.80
CA SER A 295 21.05 -0.44 2.92
C SER A 295 20.07 0.67 2.55
N ILE A 296 18.79 0.37 2.68
CA ILE A 296 17.68 1.34 2.50
C ILE A 296 16.91 1.38 3.81
N LYS A 297 16.75 2.58 4.40
CA LYS A 297 16.02 2.75 5.66
C LYS A 297 15.07 3.91 5.56
N ILE A 298 13.81 3.66 5.89
CA ILE A 298 12.75 4.66 6.01
C ILE A 298 12.16 4.51 7.40
N ASP A 299 12.24 5.58 8.20
CA ASP A 299 11.66 5.68 9.54
C ASP A 299 10.60 6.78 9.52
N LEU A 300 9.40 6.49 9.99
CA LEU A 300 8.25 7.39 9.97
C LEU A 300 7.52 7.36 11.31
N SER A 301 6.84 8.46 11.63
CA SER A 301 5.88 8.47 12.74
C SER A 301 4.59 7.72 12.42
N SER A 302 4.20 7.60 11.13
CA SER A 302 3.01 6.87 10.67
C SER A 302 3.11 6.58 9.19
N THR A 303 2.48 5.50 8.71
CA THR A 303 2.38 5.21 7.27
C THR A 303 1.35 6.08 6.56
N SER A 304 0.49 6.78 7.29
CA SER A 304 -0.67 7.49 6.72
C SER A 304 -0.26 8.62 5.78
N ASP A 305 0.72 9.45 6.16
CA ASP A 305 1.13 10.59 5.35
C ASP A 305 1.88 10.16 4.08
N ILE A 306 2.82 9.22 4.19
CA ILE A 306 3.55 8.69 3.03
C ILE A 306 2.62 7.90 2.08
N THR A 307 1.63 7.19 2.62
CA THR A 307 0.59 6.52 1.80
C THR A 307 -0.20 7.56 1.00
N ALA A 308 -0.61 8.65 1.66
CA ALA A 308 -1.32 9.72 0.98
C ALA A 308 -0.47 10.40 -0.10
N TYR A 309 0.80 10.64 0.19
CA TYR A 309 1.76 11.21 -0.75
C TYR A 309 1.98 10.30 -1.96
N SER A 310 2.17 9.01 -1.72
CA SER A 310 2.32 8.00 -2.78
C SER A 310 1.08 7.93 -3.68
N ALA A 311 -0.11 7.84 -3.07
CA ALA A 311 -1.37 7.76 -3.80
C ALA A 311 -1.61 8.99 -4.69
N ALA A 312 -1.39 10.19 -4.14
CA ALA A 312 -1.49 11.44 -4.90
C ALA A 312 -0.46 11.50 -6.04
N SER A 313 0.81 11.12 -5.76
CA SER A 313 1.88 11.09 -6.76
C SER A 313 1.58 10.11 -7.89
N ALA A 314 1.07 8.92 -7.57
CA ALA A 314 0.67 7.93 -8.55
C ALA A 314 -0.50 8.42 -9.42
N ALA A 315 -1.51 9.07 -8.81
CA ALA A 315 -2.63 9.63 -9.56
C ALA A 315 -2.19 10.73 -10.54
N LEU A 316 -1.27 11.60 -10.11
CA LEU A 316 -0.70 12.64 -10.97
C LEU A 316 0.19 12.04 -12.07
N ALA A 317 1.03 11.07 -11.76
CA ALA A 317 1.86 10.38 -12.74
C ALA A 317 1.00 9.64 -13.79
N ALA A 318 -0.06 8.97 -13.36
CA ALA A 318 -0.98 8.26 -14.24
C ALA A 318 -1.70 9.18 -15.24
N LEU A 319 -1.97 10.44 -14.86
CA LEU A 319 -2.57 11.45 -15.74
C LEU A 319 -1.67 11.88 -16.92
N GLU A 320 -0.36 11.79 -16.75
CA GLU A 320 0.62 12.20 -17.75
C GLU A 320 1.07 11.05 -18.64
N ARG A 321 0.55 9.83 -18.42
CA ARG A 321 0.92 8.63 -19.18
C ARG A 321 -0.13 8.27 -20.21
N ASP A 322 0.35 7.69 -21.30
CA ASP A 322 -0.48 7.14 -22.39
C ASP A 322 -0.15 5.64 -22.57
N ASP A 323 -0.10 4.92 -21.45
CA ASP A 323 0.12 3.47 -21.47
C ASP A 323 -1.10 2.78 -22.13
N PRO A 324 -0.90 1.64 -22.81
CA PRO A 324 -2.00 0.81 -23.30
C PRO A 324 -2.95 0.39 -22.17
N ASN A 325 -4.17 -0.02 -22.51
CA ASN A 325 -5.05 -0.62 -21.51
C ASN A 325 -4.39 -1.84 -20.87
N GLY A 326 -4.34 -1.89 -19.55
CA GLY A 326 -3.66 -2.94 -18.81
C GLY A 326 -3.62 -2.68 -17.31
N VAL A 327 -3.01 -3.63 -16.60
CA VAL A 327 -2.79 -3.55 -15.15
C VAL A 327 -1.32 -3.29 -14.88
N TYR A 328 -1.03 -2.23 -14.18
CA TYR A 328 0.30 -1.72 -13.87
C TYR A 328 0.46 -1.58 -12.35
N TRP A 329 1.70 -1.51 -11.89
CA TRP A 329 2.04 -1.25 -10.51
C TRP A 329 2.50 0.20 -10.34
N ALA A 330 2.09 0.87 -9.26
CA ALA A 330 2.51 2.24 -8.99
C ALA A 330 4.04 2.40 -8.92
N ASN A 331 4.76 1.38 -8.44
CA ASN A 331 6.21 1.36 -8.42
C ASN A 331 6.90 1.40 -9.81
N GLN A 332 6.13 1.28 -10.90
CA GLN A 332 6.62 1.42 -12.28
C GLN A 332 6.47 2.85 -12.81
N ILE A 333 5.66 3.67 -12.17
CA ILE A 333 5.35 5.04 -12.63
C ILE A 333 5.78 6.14 -11.64
N LEU A 334 6.05 5.78 -10.39
CA LEU A 334 6.59 6.70 -9.42
C LEU A 334 8.06 7.02 -9.74
N PRO A 335 8.52 8.25 -9.55
CA PRO A 335 9.90 8.63 -9.85
C PRO A 335 10.89 7.97 -8.86
N ASP A 336 12.08 7.60 -9.36
CA ASP A 336 13.12 6.92 -8.56
C ASP A 336 13.59 7.73 -7.35
N ASN A 337 13.49 9.05 -7.41
CA ASN A 337 13.86 9.98 -6.34
C ASN A 337 12.67 10.43 -5.47
N ILE A 338 11.55 9.70 -5.52
CA ILE A 338 10.34 10.07 -4.78
C ILE A 338 10.59 10.24 -3.27
N MET A 339 11.49 9.42 -2.69
CA MET A 339 11.84 9.52 -1.27
C MET A 339 12.63 10.78 -0.95
N ASP A 340 13.53 11.21 -1.82
CA ASP A 340 14.27 12.46 -1.63
C ASP A 340 13.32 13.67 -1.66
N ILE A 341 12.34 13.64 -2.57
CA ILE A 341 11.31 14.67 -2.66
C ILE A 341 10.42 14.65 -1.41
N TYR A 342 9.99 13.47 -0.97
CA TYR A 342 9.16 13.31 0.22
C TYR A 342 9.89 13.76 1.48
N LYS A 343 11.15 13.33 1.67
CA LYS A 343 11.99 13.74 2.80
C LYS A 343 12.12 15.27 2.89
N LYS A 344 12.41 15.91 1.76
CA LYS A 344 12.49 17.38 1.69
C LYS A 344 11.19 18.04 2.16
N ARG A 345 10.03 17.52 1.73
CA ARG A 345 8.72 18.03 2.17
C ARG A 345 8.49 17.82 3.67
N CYS A 346 8.89 16.67 4.20
CA CYS A 346 8.82 16.40 5.63
C CYS A 346 9.64 17.42 6.42
N ASP A 347 10.87 17.70 5.97
CA ASP A 347 11.75 18.69 6.60
C ASP A 347 11.14 20.10 6.59
N GLU A 348 10.56 20.51 5.46
CA GLU A 348 9.89 21.81 5.31
C GLU A 348 8.64 21.94 6.23
N LYS A 349 7.96 20.83 6.51
CA LYS A 349 6.77 20.79 7.35
C LYS A 349 7.06 20.41 8.81
N GLY A 350 8.30 20.06 9.17
CA GLY A 350 8.67 19.57 10.49
C GLY A 350 8.09 18.18 10.82
N ILE A 351 7.82 17.35 9.82
CA ILE A 351 7.32 15.99 9.97
C ILE A 351 8.52 15.05 10.16
N PRO A 352 8.59 14.25 11.22
CA PRO A 352 9.66 13.28 11.41
C PRO A 352 9.70 12.26 10.26
N CYS A 353 10.83 12.20 9.56
CA CYS A 353 11.07 11.23 8.48
C CYS A 353 12.56 10.94 8.41
N GLY A 354 12.95 9.71 8.72
CA GLY A 354 14.29 9.18 8.43
C GLY A 354 14.35 8.63 7.02
N TRP A 355 15.37 9.01 6.26
CA TRP A 355 15.63 8.44 4.94
C TRP A 355 17.12 8.24 4.78
N LEU A 356 17.52 6.98 4.45
CA LEU A 356 18.91 6.61 4.20
C LEU A 356 18.98 5.65 3.01
N TYR A 357 19.91 5.91 2.11
CA TYR A 357 20.34 4.99 1.06
C TYR A 357 21.87 4.95 1.05
N GLU A 358 22.42 3.78 1.32
CA GLU A 358 23.88 3.57 1.38
C GLU A 358 24.26 2.37 0.52
N GLU A 359 25.41 2.51 -0.16
CA GLU A 359 26.08 1.45 -0.91
C GLU A 359 27.53 1.32 -0.42
N GLU A 360 27.94 0.10 -0.09
CA GLU A 360 29.30 -0.20 0.32
C GLU A 360 29.88 -1.32 -0.53
N PHE A 361 31.10 -1.16 -1.00
CA PHE A 361 31.89 -2.21 -1.65
C PHE A 361 32.84 -2.85 -0.64
N ALA A 362 33.03 -4.17 -0.72
CA ALA A 362 34.05 -4.84 0.06
C ALA A 362 35.44 -4.31 -0.35
N LEU A 363 36.25 -3.95 0.63
CA LEU A 363 37.61 -3.45 0.43
C LEU A 363 38.55 -4.60 0.08
#